data_fe430bf165011009f5f3471a80eb8965
#
_entry.id   fe430bf165011009f5f3471a80eb8965
#
_cell.length_a   1.000
_cell.length_b   1.000
_cell.length_c   1.000
_cell.angle_alpha   90.00
_cell.angle_beta   90.00
_cell.angle_gamma   90.00
#
_symmetry.space_group_name_H-M   'P 1'
#
loop_
_entity.id
_entity.type
_entity.pdbx_description
1 polymer ?
#
loop_
_entity_poly.entity_id
_entity_poly.type
_entity_poly.pdbx_seq_one_letter_code
_entity_poly.pdbx_strand_id
1 'polypeptide(L)'
;MGKTLVIAEKPSVGRDLASALPGSFPKSEGYLESDDYVITWAVGHLVQLADPEEYDEKFKKWRMADLPIVPEEFHLVPRDAKSKKQLNLILKQLKREDVDLVINACDAGREGELIFAYIYELYRSGLKKKDGEPKRVERLWISSMTKQAIREGFERLRPAEQMRPLEEAARSRSEADWIVGMNATRAATIRGRAWVGGVVSLGRVQTPTLAMLVKREREIQAFVAEPYWLVHAAFQPPYQGIFFEGDETRIATV
;
A
#
# COMPACT_ATOMS: atom_id res chain seq x y z
N MET A 1 -5.70 22.51 -26.05
CA MET A 1 -4.92 21.71 -25.09
C MET A 1 -5.73 20.47 -24.79
N GLY A 2 -5.09 19.32 -24.71
CA GLY A 2 -5.76 18.10 -24.28
C GLY A 2 -6.07 18.11 -22.80
N LYS A 3 -6.88 17.16 -22.36
CA LYS A 3 -7.26 17.01 -20.95
C LYS A 3 -6.14 16.38 -20.11
N THR A 4 -6.19 16.64 -18.81
CA THR A 4 -5.34 16.01 -17.81
C THR A 4 -6.10 14.88 -17.12
N LEU A 5 -5.57 13.65 -17.19
CA LEU A 5 -6.10 12.51 -16.46
C LEU A 5 -5.45 12.42 -15.06
N VAL A 6 -6.25 12.45 -14.03
CA VAL A 6 -5.81 12.33 -12.64
C VAL A 6 -6.24 10.96 -12.10
N ILE A 7 -5.29 10.17 -11.62
CA ILE A 7 -5.54 8.85 -11.04
C ILE A 7 -5.30 8.92 -9.53
N ALA A 8 -6.39 8.88 -8.76
CA ALA A 8 -6.37 8.86 -7.31
C ALA A 8 -6.34 7.42 -6.74
N GLU A 9 -5.97 7.24 -5.49
CA GLU A 9 -5.98 5.93 -4.84
C GLU A 9 -7.39 5.46 -4.46
N LYS A 10 -8.27 6.41 -4.09
CA LYS A 10 -9.61 6.12 -3.55
C LYS A 10 -10.67 7.05 -4.14
N PRO A 11 -11.94 6.61 -4.21
CA PRO A 11 -13.02 7.46 -4.70
C PRO A 11 -13.23 8.75 -3.89
N SER A 12 -12.96 8.74 -2.57
CA SER A 12 -13.02 9.92 -1.71
C SER A 12 -12.00 10.98 -2.14
N VAL A 13 -10.73 10.54 -2.33
CA VAL A 13 -9.65 11.40 -2.81
C VAL A 13 -10.00 12.02 -4.17
N GLY A 14 -10.53 11.23 -5.10
CA GLY A 14 -10.98 11.75 -6.41
C GLY A 14 -12.03 12.85 -6.28
N ARG A 15 -12.97 12.72 -5.34
CA ARG A 15 -13.98 13.77 -5.07
C ARG A 15 -13.37 15.03 -4.42
N ASP A 16 -12.42 14.84 -3.51
CA ASP A 16 -11.74 15.97 -2.86
C ASP A 16 -10.93 16.77 -3.90
N LEU A 17 -10.22 16.08 -4.79
CA LEU A 17 -9.51 16.70 -5.91
C LEU A 17 -10.48 17.49 -6.83
N ALA A 18 -11.60 16.87 -7.24
CA ALA A 18 -12.61 17.54 -8.05
C ALA A 18 -13.21 18.78 -7.36
N SER A 19 -13.36 18.75 -6.03
CA SER A 19 -13.89 19.90 -5.27
C SER A 19 -12.92 21.07 -5.16
N ALA A 20 -11.63 20.84 -5.39
CA ALA A 20 -10.58 21.84 -5.27
C ALA A 20 -10.14 22.41 -6.62
N LEU A 21 -10.25 21.63 -7.69
CA LEU A 21 -9.90 22.03 -9.05
C LEU A 21 -10.99 22.89 -9.70
N PRO A 22 -10.64 23.72 -10.68
CA PRO A 22 -11.61 24.53 -11.40
C PRO A 22 -12.50 23.66 -12.32
N GLY A 23 -13.74 24.11 -12.54
CA GLY A 23 -14.70 23.49 -13.42
C GLY A 23 -15.84 22.76 -12.69
N SER A 24 -16.78 22.27 -13.49
CA SER A 24 -17.89 21.42 -13.02
C SER A 24 -17.55 19.97 -13.35
N PHE A 25 -17.75 19.06 -12.39
CA PHE A 25 -17.40 17.66 -12.49
C PHE A 25 -18.64 16.77 -12.41
N PRO A 26 -19.44 16.65 -13.49
CA PRO A 26 -20.52 15.68 -13.52
C PRO A 26 -20.00 14.25 -13.32
N LYS A 27 -20.82 13.45 -12.62
CA LYS A 27 -20.48 12.06 -12.35
C LYS A 27 -20.69 11.19 -13.59
N SER A 28 -19.69 10.37 -13.87
CA SER A 28 -19.78 9.24 -14.78
C SER A 28 -19.51 7.94 -14.05
N GLU A 29 -19.71 6.79 -14.68
CA GLU A 29 -19.41 5.50 -14.04
C GLU A 29 -17.89 5.35 -13.85
N GLY A 30 -17.42 5.48 -12.59
CA GLY A 30 -16.02 5.28 -12.19
C GLY A 30 -15.06 6.44 -12.44
N TYR A 31 -15.55 7.61 -12.88
CA TYR A 31 -14.73 8.83 -13.02
C TYR A 31 -15.59 10.09 -12.92
N LEU A 32 -14.93 11.23 -12.81
CA LEU A 32 -15.49 12.59 -12.85
C LEU A 32 -14.81 13.33 -14.01
N GLU A 33 -15.53 14.13 -14.76
CA GLU A 33 -14.95 14.80 -15.91
C GLU A 33 -15.41 16.26 -16.01
N SER A 34 -14.46 17.14 -16.29
CA SER A 34 -14.68 18.56 -16.64
C SER A 34 -14.13 18.84 -18.04
N ASP A 35 -14.08 20.09 -18.45
CA ASP A 35 -13.50 20.49 -19.72
C ASP A 35 -12.00 20.21 -19.78
N ASP A 36 -11.27 20.38 -18.65
CA ASP A 36 -9.81 20.27 -18.59
C ASP A 36 -9.33 18.97 -17.92
N TYR A 37 -10.18 18.31 -17.10
CA TYR A 37 -9.75 17.18 -16.27
C TYR A 37 -10.66 15.97 -16.40
N VAL A 38 -10.03 14.80 -16.35
CA VAL A 38 -10.68 13.51 -16.08
C VAL A 38 -10.11 12.96 -14.79
N ILE A 39 -10.91 12.77 -13.76
CA ILE A 39 -10.47 12.26 -12.46
C ILE A 39 -11.05 10.87 -12.26
N THR A 40 -10.18 9.88 -12.18
CA THR A 40 -10.55 8.49 -11.87
C THR A 40 -9.79 8.01 -10.64
N TRP A 41 -10.06 6.80 -10.18
CA TRP A 41 -9.46 6.27 -8.96
C TRP A 41 -9.28 4.78 -9.01
N ALA A 42 -8.25 4.30 -8.34
CA ALA A 42 -8.15 2.93 -7.92
C ALA A 42 -9.12 2.66 -6.74
N VAL A 43 -9.19 1.44 -6.26
CA VAL A 43 -9.87 1.07 -5.02
C VAL A 43 -8.86 0.25 -4.20
N GLY A 44 -7.74 0.90 -3.85
CA GLY A 44 -6.53 0.22 -3.40
C GLY A 44 -5.83 -0.50 -4.55
N HIS A 45 -5.16 -1.61 -4.28
CA HIS A 45 -4.49 -2.39 -5.32
C HIS A 45 -5.49 -3.05 -6.27
N LEU A 46 -5.50 -2.63 -7.53
CA LEU A 46 -6.28 -3.24 -8.62
C LEU A 46 -5.49 -4.35 -9.31
N VAL A 47 -4.17 -4.26 -9.23
CA VAL A 47 -3.19 -5.14 -9.89
C VAL A 47 -2.31 -5.77 -8.82
N GLN A 48 -1.96 -7.02 -9.01
CA GLN A 48 -1.05 -7.79 -8.16
C GLN A 48 -0.07 -8.57 -9.00
N LEU A 49 0.99 -9.07 -8.36
CA LEU A 49 1.86 -10.09 -8.95
C LEU A 49 1.08 -11.38 -9.13
N ALA A 50 1.31 -12.07 -10.25
CA ALA A 50 0.64 -13.33 -10.58
C ALA A 50 0.90 -14.41 -9.54
N ASP A 51 -0.08 -15.28 -9.33
CA ASP A 51 0.09 -16.43 -8.47
C ASP A 51 1.01 -17.50 -9.12
N PRO A 52 1.66 -18.36 -8.35
CA PRO A 52 2.61 -19.35 -8.88
C PRO A 52 2.05 -20.21 -10.01
N GLU A 53 0.80 -20.57 -9.97
CA GLU A 53 0.13 -21.38 -11.00
C GLU A 53 -0.04 -20.68 -12.35
N GLU A 54 0.08 -19.36 -12.40
CA GLU A 54 0.11 -18.58 -13.64
C GLU A 54 1.46 -18.72 -14.38
N TYR A 55 2.53 -19.08 -13.65
CA TYR A 55 3.85 -19.33 -14.22
C TYR A 55 4.00 -20.79 -14.68
N ASP A 56 3.51 -21.75 -13.87
CA ASP A 56 3.56 -23.17 -14.19
C ASP A 56 2.43 -23.90 -13.45
N GLU A 57 1.62 -24.66 -14.20
CA GLU A 57 0.47 -25.39 -13.65
C GLU A 57 0.86 -26.40 -12.55
N LYS A 58 2.11 -26.90 -12.54
CA LYS A 58 2.62 -27.79 -11.48
C LYS A 58 2.53 -27.16 -10.11
N PHE A 59 2.60 -25.82 -9.99
CA PHE A 59 2.54 -25.09 -8.73
C PHE A 59 1.14 -25.03 -8.10
N LYS A 60 0.09 -25.47 -8.79
CA LYS A 60 -1.24 -25.68 -8.17
C LYS A 60 -1.18 -26.70 -7.01
N LYS A 61 -0.33 -27.70 -7.12
CA LYS A 61 -0.09 -28.68 -6.06
C LYS A 61 1.13 -28.24 -5.25
N TRP A 62 0.91 -28.01 -3.96
CA TRP A 62 1.99 -27.60 -3.06
C TRP A 62 2.88 -28.79 -2.70
N ARG A 63 4.07 -28.83 -3.21
CA ARG A 63 5.09 -29.86 -2.95
C ARG A 63 6.39 -29.20 -2.52
N MET A 64 7.08 -29.80 -1.53
CA MET A 64 8.37 -29.30 -1.05
C MET A 64 9.44 -29.29 -2.14
N ALA A 65 9.38 -30.25 -3.04
CA ALA A 65 10.34 -30.37 -4.14
C ALA A 65 10.26 -29.25 -5.18
N ASP A 66 9.16 -28.50 -5.20
CA ASP A 66 8.96 -27.39 -6.12
C ASP A 66 9.40 -26.04 -5.53
N LEU A 67 9.91 -26.02 -4.29
CA LEU A 67 10.36 -24.82 -3.61
C LEU A 67 11.91 -24.70 -3.64
N PRO A 68 12.47 -23.51 -3.75
CA PRO A 68 11.75 -22.22 -3.84
C PRO A 68 11.22 -21.93 -5.25
N ILE A 69 10.05 -21.25 -5.31
CA ILE A 69 9.50 -20.69 -6.53
C ILE A 69 10.05 -19.25 -6.64
N VAL A 70 10.83 -19.00 -7.67
CA VAL A 70 11.41 -17.68 -7.96
C VAL A 70 11.20 -17.42 -9.45
N PRO A 71 10.23 -16.58 -9.84
CA PRO A 71 10.02 -16.22 -11.23
C PRO A 71 11.24 -15.48 -11.80
N GLU A 72 11.58 -15.73 -13.06
CA GLU A 72 12.60 -14.94 -13.76
C GLU A 72 12.08 -13.52 -14.05
N GLU A 73 10.79 -13.40 -14.34
CA GLU A 73 10.09 -12.14 -14.56
C GLU A 73 8.73 -12.18 -13.86
N PHE A 74 8.38 -11.11 -13.15
CA PHE A 74 7.08 -11.00 -12.48
C PHE A 74 6.00 -10.52 -13.44
N HIS A 75 4.91 -11.28 -13.52
CA HIS A 75 3.74 -10.92 -14.30
C HIS A 75 2.71 -10.18 -13.45
N LEU A 76 2.09 -9.17 -14.05
CA LEU A 76 1.03 -8.39 -13.42
C LEU A 76 -0.35 -8.88 -13.87
N VAL A 77 -1.23 -9.14 -12.90
CA VAL A 77 -2.60 -9.58 -13.15
C VAL A 77 -3.60 -8.75 -12.36
N PRO A 78 -4.85 -8.59 -12.83
CA PRO A 78 -5.91 -8.01 -12.02
C PRO A 78 -6.14 -8.84 -10.76
N ARG A 79 -6.28 -8.19 -9.61
CA ARG A 79 -6.45 -8.84 -8.31
C ARG A 79 -7.70 -9.75 -8.22
N ASP A 80 -8.80 -9.28 -8.79
CA ASP A 80 -10.08 -9.98 -8.84
C ASP A 80 -10.98 -9.43 -9.96
N ALA A 81 -12.16 -10.02 -10.16
CA ALA A 81 -13.09 -9.60 -11.22
C ALA A 81 -13.59 -8.14 -11.05
N LYS A 82 -13.77 -7.66 -9.80
CA LYS A 82 -14.18 -6.28 -9.51
C LYS A 82 -13.06 -5.31 -9.82
N SER A 83 -11.85 -5.62 -9.41
CA SER A 83 -10.64 -4.86 -9.71
C SER A 83 -10.40 -4.78 -11.22
N LYS A 84 -10.62 -5.89 -11.95
CA LYS A 84 -10.52 -5.92 -13.42
C LYS A 84 -11.48 -4.94 -14.10
N LYS A 85 -12.72 -4.80 -13.60
CA LYS A 85 -13.69 -3.84 -14.15
C LYS A 85 -13.17 -2.41 -14.01
N GLN A 86 -12.71 -2.02 -12.82
CA GLN A 86 -12.18 -0.69 -12.54
C GLN A 86 -10.86 -0.44 -13.29
N LEU A 87 -9.97 -1.42 -13.33
CA LEU A 87 -8.73 -1.35 -14.09
C LEU A 87 -9.01 -1.08 -15.58
N ASN A 88 -9.92 -1.83 -16.19
CA ASN A 88 -10.29 -1.63 -17.60
C ASN A 88 -10.83 -0.23 -17.88
N LEU A 89 -11.58 0.33 -16.91
CA LEU A 89 -12.05 1.72 -17.00
C LEU A 89 -10.88 2.70 -17.02
N ILE A 90 -9.93 2.56 -16.08
CA ILE A 90 -8.73 3.42 -16.01
C ILE A 90 -7.91 3.29 -17.31
N LEU A 91 -7.68 2.05 -17.78
CA LEU A 91 -6.96 1.80 -19.01
C LEU A 91 -7.65 2.42 -20.24
N LYS A 92 -9.00 2.46 -20.24
CA LYS A 92 -9.77 3.18 -21.29
C LYS A 92 -9.52 4.68 -21.22
N GLN A 93 -9.49 5.29 -20.03
CA GLN A 93 -9.19 6.72 -19.90
C GLN A 93 -7.74 7.05 -20.32
N LEU A 94 -6.77 6.20 -19.97
CA LEU A 94 -5.37 6.34 -20.38
C LEU A 94 -5.19 6.30 -21.91
N LYS A 95 -6.06 5.58 -22.63
CA LYS A 95 -6.00 5.47 -24.11
C LYS A 95 -6.75 6.57 -24.86
N ARG A 96 -7.36 7.52 -24.17
CA ARG A 96 -8.08 8.63 -24.82
C ARG A 96 -7.12 9.51 -25.61
N GLU A 97 -7.50 9.89 -26.80
CA GLU A 97 -6.72 10.78 -27.68
C GLU A 97 -6.70 12.23 -27.16
N ASP A 98 -7.78 12.64 -26.46
CA ASP A 98 -7.90 13.98 -25.86
C ASP A 98 -7.20 14.12 -24.50
N VAL A 99 -6.46 13.11 -24.03
CA VAL A 99 -5.65 13.16 -22.80
C VAL A 99 -4.18 13.33 -23.18
N ASP A 100 -3.55 14.41 -22.72
CA ASP A 100 -2.12 14.71 -22.96
C ASP A 100 -1.22 14.41 -21.77
N LEU A 101 -1.75 14.58 -20.55
CA LEU A 101 -1.01 14.47 -19.32
C LEU A 101 -1.72 13.50 -18.37
N VAL A 102 -0.95 12.68 -17.67
CA VAL A 102 -1.42 11.81 -16.57
C VAL A 102 -0.81 12.28 -15.26
N ILE A 103 -1.63 12.47 -14.24
CA ILE A 103 -1.17 12.80 -12.90
C ILE A 103 -1.39 11.60 -11.98
N ASN A 104 -0.29 11.09 -11.42
CA ASN A 104 -0.35 10.17 -10.29
C ASN A 104 -0.71 10.95 -9.03
N ALA A 105 -1.96 10.82 -8.58
CA ALA A 105 -2.50 11.42 -7.36
C ALA A 105 -2.86 10.35 -6.29
N CYS A 106 -2.19 9.19 -6.33
CA CYS A 106 -2.25 8.22 -5.25
C CYS A 106 -1.53 8.75 -3.99
N ASP A 107 -1.74 8.11 -2.85
CA ASP A 107 -1.19 8.55 -1.57
C ASP A 107 0.35 8.76 -1.67
N ALA A 108 0.87 9.78 -0.96
CA ALA A 108 2.27 10.13 -0.99
C ALA A 108 3.12 9.12 -0.21
N GLY A 109 3.57 8.08 -0.89
CA GLY A 109 4.34 6.99 -0.29
C GLY A 109 4.56 5.82 -1.25
N ARG A 110 5.30 4.82 -0.79
CA ARG A 110 5.64 3.62 -1.58
C ARG A 110 4.41 2.88 -2.11
N GLU A 111 3.35 2.77 -1.31
CA GLU A 111 2.13 2.05 -1.72
C GLU A 111 1.42 2.78 -2.86
N GLY A 112 1.26 4.10 -2.76
CA GLY A 112 0.65 4.90 -3.84
C GLY A 112 1.47 4.87 -5.13
N GLU A 113 2.81 4.88 -5.04
CA GLU A 113 3.67 4.70 -6.22
C GLU A 113 3.47 3.32 -6.85
N LEU A 114 3.41 2.26 -6.04
CA LEU A 114 3.24 0.90 -6.54
C LEU A 114 1.88 0.71 -7.23
N ILE A 115 0.80 1.22 -6.62
CA ILE A 115 -0.55 1.14 -7.20
C ILE A 115 -0.56 1.78 -8.59
N PHE A 116 -0.02 2.99 -8.72
CA PHE A 116 0.03 3.69 -9.99
C PHE A 116 0.96 2.99 -10.99
N ALA A 117 2.16 2.62 -10.57
CA ALA A 117 3.16 1.99 -11.40
C ALA A 117 2.65 0.71 -12.08
N TYR A 118 1.97 -0.15 -11.35
CA TYR A 118 1.41 -1.38 -11.89
C TYR A 118 0.28 -1.13 -12.91
N ILE A 119 -0.58 -0.15 -12.64
CA ILE A 119 -1.63 0.25 -13.59
C ILE A 119 -0.99 0.83 -14.87
N TYR A 120 -0.01 1.70 -14.71
CA TYR A 120 0.65 2.37 -15.82
C TYR A 120 1.51 1.42 -16.66
N GLU A 121 2.11 0.41 -16.04
CA GLU A 121 2.85 -0.65 -16.73
C GLU A 121 1.93 -1.49 -17.62
N LEU A 122 0.76 -1.90 -17.10
CA LEU A 122 -0.24 -2.61 -17.92
C LEU A 122 -0.78 -1.75 -19.06
N TYR A 123 -0.88 -0.43 -18.86
CA TYR A 123 -1.19 0.49 -19.95
C TYR A 123 -0.09 0.48 -21.00
N ARG A 124 1.18 0.65 -20.61
CA ARG A 124 2.31 0.69 -21.53
C ARG A 124 2.49 -0.61 -22.31
N SER A 125 2.44 -1.73 -21.63
CA SER A 125 2.57 -3.07 -22.26
C SER A 125 1.40 -3.39 -23.20
N GLY A 126 0.24 -2.80 -22.97
CA GLY A 126 -0.95 -2.95 -23.81
C GLY A 126 -1.04 -1.98 -24.99
N LEU A 127 -0.04 -1.09 -25.17
CA LEU A 127 0.00 -0.17 -26.31
C LEU A 127 0.43 -0.92 -27.59
N LYS A 128 -0.23 -0.58 -28.70
CA LYS A 128 0.14 -1.04 -30.04
C LYS A 128 0.84 0.11 -30.77
N LYS A 129 1.60 -0.18 -31.82
CA LYS A 129 2.29 0.84 -32.64
C LYS A 129 1.39 2.00 -33.08
N LYS A 130 0.11 1.71 -33.35
CA LYS A 130 -0.87 2.73 -33.72
C LYS A 130 -1.34 3.64 -32.60
N ASP A 131 -1.14 3.25 -31.35
CA ASP A 131 -1.61 3.99 -30.18
C ASP A 131 -0.64 5.12 -29.76
N GLY A 132 0.52 5.23 -30.44
CA GLY A 132 1.54 6.25 -30.21
C GLY A 132 2.41 5.97 -28.97
N GLU A 133 3.12 7.01 -28.52
CA GLU A 133 3.96 6.94 -27.32
C GLU A 133 3.12 6.97 -26.04
N PRO A 134 3.65 6.40 -24.93
CA PRO A 134 3.00 6.50 -23.64
C PRO A 134 2.80 7.96 -23.22
N LYS A 135 1.69 8.25 -22.55
CA LYS A 135 1.38 9.59 -22.06
C LYS A 135 2.43 10.07 -21.04
N ARG A 136 2.71 11.39 -21.05
CA ARG A 136 3.58 12.00 -20.03
C ARG A 136 2.93 11.85 -18.64
N VAL A 137 3.76 11.57 -17.63
CA VAL A 137 3.33 11.40 -16.25
C VAL A 137 3.96 12.46 -15.36
N GLU A 138 3.16 13.01 -14.46
CA GLU A 138 3.61 13.86 -13.37
C GLU A 138 3.01 13.37 -12.05
N ARG A 139 3.60 13.77 -10.94
CA ARG A 139 3.25 13.31 -9.59
C ARG A 139 2.70 14.45 -8.73
N LEU A 140 1.49 14.32 -8.26
CA LEU A 140 0.93 15.15 -7.18
C LEU A 140 1.41 14.61 -5.83
N TRP A 141 2.28 15.36 -5.17
CA TRP A 141 2.84 14.97 -3.86
C TRP A 141 2.36 15.90 -2.77
N ILE A 142 1.32 15.51 -2.07
CA ILE A 142 0.72 16.30 -0.99
C ILE A 142 0.51 15.42 0.26
N SER A 143 0.59 16.04 1.43
CA SER A 143 0.34 15.40 2.73
C SER A 143 -0.97 15.86 3.38
N SER A 144 -1.72 16.76 2.73
CA SER A 144 -2.98 17.28 3.21
C SER A 144 -4.00 17.35 2.07
N MET A 145 -5.27 17.06 2.38
CA MET A 145 -6.39 17.08 1.44
C MET A 145 -7.24 18.35 1.52
N THR A 146 -6.73 19.43 2.14
CA THR A 146 -7.40 20.73 2.08
C THR A 146 -7.40 21.28 0.66
N LYS A 147 -8.43 22.02 0.29
CA LYS A 147 -8.54 22.62 -1.06
C LYS A 147 -7.32 23.48 -1.43
N GLN A 148 -6.77 24.19 -0.45
CA GLN A 148 -5.56 24.97 -0.64
C GLN A 148 -4.35 24.11 -0.94
N ALA A 149 -4.10 23.07 -0.13
CA ALA A 149 -2.97 22.15 -0.33
C ALA A 149 -3.05 21.41 -1.68
N ILE A 150 -4.27 21.04 -2.11
CA ILE A 150 -4.48 20.42 -3.44
C ILE A 150 -4.09 21.42 -4.54
N ARG A 151 -4.58 22.65 -4.51
CA ARG A 151 -4.27 23.67 -5.53
C ARG A 151 -2.78 23.96 -5.61
N GLU A 152 -2.13 24.21 -4.47
CA GLU A 152 -0.69 24.42 -4.38
C GLU A 152 0.10 23.20 -4.89
N GLY A 153 -0.41 21.98 -4.63
CA GLY A 153 0.19 20.74 -5.13
C GLY A 153 0.13 20.63 -6.65
N PHE A 154 -0.98 21.03 -7.28
CA PHE A 154 -1.12 21.07 -8.74
C PHE A 154 -0.23 22.13 -9.40
N GLU A 155 0.13 23.20 -8.71
CA GLU A 155 1.12 24.18 -9.16
C GLU A 155 2.58 23.68 -9.06
N ARG A 156 2.82 22.62 -8.26
CA ARG A 156 4.14 22.08 -7.94
C ARG A 156 4.25 20.58 -8.22
N LEU A 157 3.69 20.14 -9.34
CA LEU A 157 3.81 18.75 -9.76
C LEU A 157 5.28 18.35 -9.92
N ARG A 158 5.59 17.11 -9.57
CA ARG A 158 6.94 16.54 -9.71
C ARG A 158 7.01 15.70 -10.99
N PRO A 159 8.09 15.79 -11.75
CA PRO A 159 8.35 14.88 -12.86
C PRO A 159 8.39 13.42 -12.39
N ALA A 160 7.86 12.49 -13.21
CA ALA A 160 7.84 11.06 -12.86
C ALA A 160 9.24 10.50 -12.60
N GLU A 161 10.26 11.02 -13.29
CA GLU A 161 11.66 10.60 -13.16
C GLU A 161 12.19 10.80 -11.75
N GLN A 162 11.74 11.81 -11.03
CA GLN A 162 12.12 12.05 -9.63
C GLN A 162 11.54 10.99 -8.68
N MET A 163 10.48 10.32 -9.08
CA MET A 163 9.81 9.30 -8.27
C MET A 163 10.34 7.89 -8.53
N ARG A 164 11.13 7.71 -9.59
CA ARG A 164 11.65 6.41 -10.00
C ARG A 164 12.36 5.62 -8.89
N PRO A 165 13.24 6.20 -8.05
CA PRO A 165 13.86 5.45 -6.95
C PRO A 165 12.84 4.94 -5.92
N LEU A 166 11.76 5.70 -5.68
CA LEU A 166 10.69 5.29 -4.77
C LEU A 166 9.84 4.17 -5.38
N GLU A 167 9.55 4.24 -6.68
CA GLU A 167 8.86 3.20 -7.44
C GLU A 167 9.67 1.88 -7.41
N GLU A 168 10.96 1.94 -7.72
CA GLU A 168 11.86 0.79 -7.71
C GLU A 168 11.95 0.14 -6.32
N ALA A 169 12.02 0.94 -5.26
CA ALA A 169 11.98 0.45 -3.88
C ALA A 169 10.64 -0.22 -3.53
N ALA A 170 9.52 0.32 -4.03
CA ALA A 170 8.19 -0.25 -3.81
C ALA A 170 8.02 -1.59 -4.54
N ARG A 171 8.50 -1.69 -5.80
CA ARG A 171 8.52 -2.93 -6.59
C ARG A 171 9.36 -4.01 -5.92
N SER A 172 10.62 -3.71 -5.61
CA SER A 172 11.54 -4.65 -4.94
C SER A 172 10.96 -5.18 -3.63
N ARG A 173 10.26 -4.32 -2.87
CA ARG A 173 9.55 -4.74 -1.66
C ARG A 173 8.40 -5.71 -1.99
N SER A 174 7.58 -5.38 -2.98
CA SER A 174 6.44 -6.23 -3.39
C SER A 174 6.91 -7.61 -3.86
N GLU A 175 7.95 -7.66 -4.68
CA GLU A 175 8.55 -8.90 -5.17
C GLU A 175 9.18 -9.72 -4.05
N ALA A 176 9.92 -9.08 -3.15
CA ALA A 176 10.49 -9.74 -1.97
C ALA A 176 9.40 -10.29 -1.03
N ASP A 177 8.30 -9.53 -0.81
CA ASP A 177 7.16 -9.99 -0.02
C ASP A 177 6.46 -11.18 -0.68
N TRP A 178 6.34 -11.18 -2.01
CA TRP A 178 5.80 -12.32 -2.77
C TRP A 178 6.71 -13.56 -2.63
N ILE A 179 8.02 -13.43 -2.91
CA ILE A 179 8.98 -14.54 -2.83
C ILE A 179 8.98 -15.15 -1.43
N VAL A 180 9.15 -14.32 -0.40
CA VAL A 180 9.23 -14.80 0.99
C VAL A 180 7.88 -15.36 1.44
N GLY A 181 6.80 -14.61 1.25
CA GLY A 181 5.47 -14.99 1.72
C GLY A 181 4.96 -16.26 1.04
N MET A 182 5.11 -16.36 -0.27
CA MET A 182 4.64 -17.49 -1.05
C MET A 182 5.40 -18.79 -0.69
N ASN A 183 6.72 -18.73 -0.70
CA ASN A 183 7.54 -19.91 -0.43
C ASN A 183 7.48 -20.35 1.03
N ALA A 184 7.57 -19.39 1.98
CA ALA A 184 7.51 -19.69 3.40
C ALA A 184 6.14 -20.25 3.82
N THR A 185 5.04 -19.68 3.31
CA THR A 185 3.68 -20.17 3.56
C THR A 185 3.49 -21.59 3.06
N ARG A 186 3.93 -21.89 1.84
CA ARG A 186 3.84 -23.25 1.27
C ARG A 186 4.67 -24.25 2.05
N ALA A 187 5.94 -23.92 2.35
CA ALA A 187 6.83 -24.78 3.11
C ALA A 187 6.28 -25.07 4.52
N ALA A 188 5.86 -24.03 5.24
CA ALA A 188 5.28 -24.17 6.58
C ALA A 188 3.97 -24.97 6.57
N THR A 189 3.11 -24.75 5.60
CA THR A 189 1.85 -25.50 5.47
C THR A 189 2.12 -26.97 5.18
N ILE A 190 3.05 -27.30 4.28
CA ILE A 190 3.40 -28.68 3.97
C ILE A 190 3.96 -29.40 5.20
N ARG A 191 4.87 -28.74 5.94
CA ARG A 191 5.48 -29.31 7.15
C ARG A 191 4.50 -29.36 8.33
N GLY A 192 3.63 -28.39 8.45
CA GLY A 192 2.67 -28.26 9.57
C GLY A 192 1.38 -29.05 9.40
N ARG A 193 1.13 -29.72 8.28
CA ARG A 193 -0.12 -30.46 8.00
C ARG A 193 -0.55 -31.46 9.08
N ALA A 194 0.41 -32.02 9.80
CA ALA A 194 0.13 -32.98 10.86
C ALA A 194 -0.44 -32.32 12.14
N TRP A 195 -0.23 -31.01 12.32
CA TRP A 195 -0.55 -30.29 13.56
C TRP A 195 -1.55 -29.15 13.36
N VAL A 196 -1.66 -28.62 12.15
CA VAL A 196 -2.50 -27.46 11.84
C VAL A 196 -3.44 -27.83 10.71
N GLY A 197 -4.75 -27.76 10.96
CA GLY A 197 -5.77 -27.96 9.95
C GLY A 197 -5.98 -26.69 9.13
N GLY A 198 -5.16 -26.49 8.08
CA GLY A 198 -5.30 -25.34 7.20
C GLY A 198 -3.97 -24.78 6.71
N VAL A 199 -4.02 -23.57 6.15
CA VAL A 199 -2.84 -22.86 5.64
C VAL A 199 -2.12 -22.15 6.79
N VAL A 200 -0.82 -22.43 6.93
CA VAL A 200 0.08 -21.70 7.84
C VAL A 200 0.65 -20.50 7.09
N SER A 201 -0.06 -19.40 7.13
CA SER A 201 0.34 -18.17 6.44
C SER A 201 1.54 -17.52 7.13
N LEU A 202 2.60 -17.27 6.39
CA LEU A 202 3.79 -16.56 6.84
C LEU A 202 4.04 -15.32 5.98
N GLY A 203 4.53 -14.25 6.60
CA GLY A 203 4.85 -13.01 5.91
C GLY A 203 5.73 -12.10 6.74
N ARG A 204 6.42 -11.19 6.07
CA ARG A 204 7.38 -10.27 6.69
C ARG A 204 6.78 -9.30 7.71
N VAL A 205 5.48 -9.02 7.63
CA VAL A 205 4.78 -8.13 8.56
C VAL A 205 3.90 -8.94 9.51
N GLN A 206 3.02 -9.79 8.98
CA GLN A 206 2.03 -10.51 9.79
C GLN A 206 2.67 -11.45 10.82
N THR A 207 3.74 -12.15 10.47
CA THR A 207 4.39 -13.11 11.38
C THR A 207 5.07 -12.42 12.56
N PRO A 208 5.89 -11.37 12.40
CA PRO A 208 6.43 -10.61 13.52
C PRO A 208 5.34 -9.96 14.37
N THR A 209 4.30 -9.41 13.75
CA THR A 209 3.18 -8.80 14.49
C THR A 209 2.48 -9.84 15.39
N LEU A 210 2.18 -11.02 14.85
CA LEU A 210 1.62 -12.11 15.63
C LEU A 210 2.55 -12.55 16.77
N ALA A 211 3.86 -12.64 16.49
CA ALA A 211 4.86 -13.01 17.49
C ALA A 211 4.91 -12.01 18.65
N MET A 212 4.79 -10.71 18.37
CA MET A 212 4.70 -9.66 19.41
C MET A 212 3.45 -9.84 20.28
N LEU A 213 2.30 -10.12 19.68
CA LEU A 213 1.05 -10.38 20.42
C LEU A 213 1.17 -11.63 21.28
N VAL A 214 1.69 -12.73 20.75
CA VAL A 214 1.90 -13.98 21.50
C VAL A 214 2.89 -13.78 22.64
N LYS A 215 3.97 -13.02 22.42
CA LYS A 215 4.92 -12.67 23.49
C LYS A 215 4.24 -11.92 24.60
N ARG A 216 3.46 -10.89 24.26
CA ARG A 216 2.73 -10.10 25.26
C ARG A 216 1.70 -10.93 26.04
N GLU A 217 0.97 -11.80 25.35
CA GLU A 217 0.01 -12.71 26.00
C GLU A 217 0.71 -13.65 26.99
N ARG A 218 1.87 -14.21 26.63
CA ARG A 218 2.66 -15.05 27.52
C ARG A 218 3.17 -14.28 28.74
N GLU A 219 3.59 -13.03 28.59
CA GLU A 219 3.98 -12.16 29.70
C GLU A 219 2.80 -11.92 30.66
N ILE A 220 1.58 -11.69 30.11
CA ILE A 220 0.36 -11.51 30.91
C ILE A 220 0.02 -12.80 31.66
N GLN A 221 0.09 -13.96 31.02
CA GLN A 221 -0.20 -15.26 31.63
C GLN A 221 0.84 -15.65 32.72
N ALA A 222 2.09 -15.23 32.54
CA ALA A 222 3.17 -15.47 33.47
C ALA A 222 3.29 -14.39 34.58
N PHE A 223 2.43 -13.36 34.52
CA PHE A 223 2.49 -12.24 35.44
C PHE A 223 2.17 -12.71 36.89
N VAL A 224 3.10 -12.46 37.77
CA VAL A 224 2.93 -12.65 39.24
C VAL A 224 2.89 -11.26 39.88
N ALA A 225 1.82 -10.98 40.60
CA ALA A 225 1.69 -9.71 41.30
C ALA A 225 2.67 -9.65 42.46
N GLU A 226 3.54 -8.67 42.46
CA GLU A 226 4.48 -8.39 43.54
C GLU A 226 4.08 -7.09 44.24
N PRO A 227 4.06 -7.06 45.59
CA PRO A 227 3.83 -5.83 46.32
C PRO A 227 4.98 -4.85 46.11
N TYR A 228 4.66 -3.57 46.00
CA TYR A 228 5.64 -2.51 45.97
C TYR A 228 5.19 -1.31 46.81
N TRP A 229 6.11 -0.44 47.13
CA TRP A 229 5.88 0.75 47.92
C TRP A 229 6.13 1.99 47.09
N LEU A 230 5.33 3.04 47.30
CA LEU A 230 5.57 4.38 46.79
C LEU A 230 5.79 5.29 47.98
N VAL A 231 6.92 5.96 48.03
CA VAL A 231 7.22 6.94 49.10
C VAL A 231 6.85 8.32 48.62
N HIS A 232 5.84 8.90 49.24
CA HIS A 232 5.42 10.26 49.01
C HIS A 232 5.83 11.15 50.19
N ALA A 233 6.37 12.33 49.89
CA ALA A 233 6.69 13.35 50.88
C ALA A 233 5.85 14.60 50.65
N ALA A 234 5.26 15.13 51.73
CA ALA A 234 4.59 16.41 51.75
C ALA A 234 5.45 17.43 52.52
N PHE A 235 5.72 18.57 51.94
CA PHE A 235 6.56 19.60 52.52
C PHE A 235 5.81 20.90 52.78
N GLN A 236 6.36 21.75 53.65
CA GLN A 236 5.91 23.12 53.85
C GLN A 236 6.98 24.12 53.40
N PRO A 237 6.60 25.11 52.58
CA PRO A 237 5.30 25.40 51.99
C PRO A 237 4.79 24.27 51.07
N PRO A 238 3.48 24.19 50.76
CA PRO A 238 2.84 22.99 50.26
C PRO A 238 3.36 22.58 48.86
N TYR A 239 4.26 21.60 48.83
CA TYR A 239 4.64 20.85 47.65
C TYR A 239 4.75 19.37 47.98
N GLN A 240 4.58 18.53 46.97
CA GLN A 240 4.66 17.09 47.09
C GLN A 240 5.83 16.54 46.28
N GLY A 241 6.50 15.53 46.76
CA GLY A 241 7.53 14.80 46.07
C GLY A 241 7.27 13.31 46.11
N ILE A 242 7.74 12.59 45.13
CA ILE A 242 7.78 11.14 45.09
C ILE A 242 9.26 10.76 45.07
N PHE A 243 9.63 9.83 45.94
CA PHE A 243 10.96 9.27 45.91
C PHE A 243 11.15 8.40 44.66
N PHE A 244 12.31 8.49 44.06
CA PHE A 244 12.70 7.62 42.94
C PHE A 244 14.18 7.26 43.06
N GLU A 245 14.53 6.07 42.58
CA GLU A 245 15.89 5.58 42.49
C GLU A 245 16.17 5.25 40.99
N GLY A 246 17.08 5.97 40.35
CA GLY A 246 17.23 5.92 38.92
C GLY A 246 15.95 6.42 38.21
N ASP A 247 15.35 5.58 37.38
CA ASP A 247 14.09 5.86 36.66
C ASP A 247 12.86 5.20 37.32
N GLU A 248 13.04 4.55 38.49
CA GLU A 248 11.97 3.81 39.17
C GLU A 248 11.46 4.54 40.38
N THR A 249 10.13 4.61 40.51
CA THR A 249 9.43 5.15 41.68
C THR A 249 8.98 4.06 42.65
N ARG A 250 9.08 2.79 42.22
CA ARG A 250 8.61 1.64 43.01
C ARG A 250 9.75 1.03 43.82
N ILE A 251 9.51 0.82 45.10
CA ILE A 251 10.43 0.17 46.00
C ILE A 251 9.90 -1.23 46.29
N ALA A 252 10.64 -2.27 45.95
CA ALA A 252 10.23 -3.67 46.14
C ALA A 252 10.43 -4.15 47.56
N THR A 253 11.38 -3.56 48.30
CA THR A 253 11.69 -3.90 49.68
C THR A 253 11.87 -2.62 50.52
N VAL A 254 11.30 -2.59 51.73
CA VAL A 254 11.53 -1.55 52.72
C VAL A 254 12.51 -2.08 53.75
#